data_2cb94faf48eac0bd91cb91607cb8abd2
#
_entry.id   2cb94faf48eac0bd91cb91607cb8abd2
#
_cell.length_a   1.000
_cell.length_b   1.000
_cell.length_c   1.000
_cell.angle_alpha   90.00
_cell.angle_beta   90.00
_cell.angle_gamma   90.00
#
_symmetry.space_group_name_H-M   'P 1'
#
loop_
_entity.id
_entity.type
_entity.pdbx_description
1 polymer ?
#
loop_
_entity_poly.entity_id
_entity_poly.type
_entity_poly.pdbx_seq_one_letter_code
_entity_poly.pdbx_strand_id
1 'polypeptide(L)'
;MRKTWILASAALALVACAQDDGMTSDLPDGKRLYTENCAACHGAKGQGDGELAQHLFKPPADLTALSESNGGEFPRNYVISTMDGFARGEHVSGTMPEFGEKLAGRTVIMQTGDGIGTPTPAPLVALADYLESIQAK
;
A
#
# COMPACT_ATOMS: atom_id res chain seq x y z
N MET A 1 28.96 16.16 70.41
CA MET A 1 27.97 16.74 69.51
C MET A 1 28.44 16.44 68.07
N ARG A 2 27.87 15.40 67.44
CA ARG A 2 28.25 14.96 66.09
C ARG A 2 27.01 15.23 65.20
N LYS A 3 27.14 16.22 64.31
CA LYS A 3 26.12 16.53 63.31
C LYS A 3 26.26 15.58 62.12
N THR A 4 25.35 14.65 61.96
CA THR A 4 25.20 13.78 60.78
C THR A 4 24.49 14.56 59.67
N TRP A 5 25.17 14.78 58.56
CA TRP A 5 24.61 15.35 57.35
C TRP A 5 24.06 14.19 56.50
N ILE A 6 22.74 14.15 56.33
CA ILE A 6 22.08 13.23 55.43
C ILE A 6 22.08 13.88 54.03
N LEU A 7 22.90 13.34 53.13
CA LEU A 7 22.86 13.69 51.69
C LEU A 7 21.71 12.95 51.05
N ALA A 8 20.61 13.65 50.74
CA ALA A 8 19.53 13.15 49.94
C ALA A 8 19.96 13.20 48.45
N SER A 9 20.31 12.04 47.90
CA SER A 9 20.55 11.87 46.47
C SER A 9 19.21 11.80 45.74
N ALA A 10 18.82 12.88 45.07
CA ALA A 10 17.68 12.89 44.12
C ALA A 10 18.09 12.17 42.84
N ALA A 11 17.61 10.95 42.66
CA ALA A 11 17.74 10.22 41.40
C ALA A 11 16.78 10.83 40.37
N LEU A 12 17.31 11.58 39.43
CA LEU A 12 16.60 12.12 38.29
C LEU A 12 16.40 10.96 37.30
N ALA A 13 15.20 10.33 37.30
CA ALA A 13 14.83 9.36 36.28
C ALA A 13 14.60 10.10 34.95
N LEU A 14 15.58 10.03 34.05
CA LEU A 14 15.40 10.40 32.65
C LEU A 14 14.47 9.36 32.00
N VAL A 15 13.20 9.70 31.89
CA VAL A 15 12.29 9.02 30.98
C VAL A 15 12.74 9.42 29.57
N ALA A 16 13.58 8.60 28.95
CA ALA A 16 13.81 8.65 27.52
C ALA A 16 12.52 8.21 26.85
N CYS A 17 11.72 9.18 26.39
CA CYS A 17 10.76 8.92 25.34
C CYS A 17 11.57 8.42 24.15
N ALA A 18 11.57 7.12 23.88
CA ALA A 18 11.95 6.58 22.60
C ALA A 18 10.96 7.20 21.61
N GLN A 19 11.37 8.29 20.96
CA GLN A 19 10.76 8.70 19.71
C GLN A 19 11.15 7.59 18.76
N ASP A 20 10.17 6.77 18.42
CA ASP A 20 10.23 5.91 17.27
C ASP A 20 10.36 6.86 16.07
N ASP A 21 11.60 7.17 15.71
CA ASP A 21 11.95 7.82 14.45
C ASP A 21 11.68 6.82 13.34
N GLY A 22 10.41 6.37 13.31
CA GLY A 22 9.84 5.64 12.19
C GLY A 22 9.94 6.51 10.96
N MET A 23 11.03 6.35 10.23
CA MET A 23 11.02 6.46 8.79
C MET A 23 10.18 5.29 8.24
N THR A 24 9.05 5.00 8.90
CA THR A 24 7.96 4.27 8.30
C THR A 24 7.49 5.14 7.15
N SER A 25 7.64 4.59 5.98
CA SER A 25 7.24 5.18 4.71
C SER A 25 6.01 6.05 4.95
N ASP A 26 6.11 7.33 4.63
CA ASP A 26 5.07 8.34 4.74
C ASP A 26 3.86 8.02 3.81
N LEU A 27 3.74 6.75 3.46
CA LEU A 27 2.67 6.17 2.66
C LEU A 27 1.50 5.74 3.56
N PRO A 28 0.27 5.89 3.10
CA PRO A 28 -0.89 5.37 3.79
C PRO A 28 -0.87 3.83 3.86
N ASP A 29 -1.67 3.24 4.74
CA ASP A 29 -1.80 1.79 4.88
C ASP A 29 -2.47 1.18 3.62
N GLY A 30 -1.66 0.51 2.78
CA GLY A 30 -2.10 -0.12 1.53
C GLY A 30 -3.09 -1.25 1.76
N LYS A 31 -2.96 -2.04 2.84
CA LYS A 31 -3.91 -3.09 3.19
C LYS A 31 -5.28 -2.53 3.54
N ARG A 32 -5.32 -1.44 4.30
CA ARG A 32 -6.58 -0.77 4.64
C ARG A 32 -7.23 -0.22 3.38
N LEU A 33 -6.46 0.46 2.51
CA LEU A 33 -6.96 0.98 1.24
C LEU A 33 -7.51 -0.13 0.35
N TYR A 34 -6.83 -1.29 0.30
CA TYR A 34 -7.30 -2.47 -0.42
C TYR A 34 -8.63 -2.99 0.11
N THR A 35 -8.73 -3.13 1.42
CA THR A 35 -9.94 -3.63 2.07
C THR A 35 -11.15 -2.72 1.78
N GLU A 36 -10.94 -1.42 1.81
CA GLU A 36 -12.00 -0.42 1.61
C GLU A 36 -12.44 -0.27 0.14
N ASN A 37 -11.54 -0.52 -0.82
CA ASN A 37 -11.79 -0.17 -2.23
C ASN A 37 -11.77 -1.34 -3.21
N CYS A 38 -11.11 -2.45 -2.87
CA CYS A 38 -10.82 -3.53 -3.81
C CYS A 38 -11.42 -4.88 -3.39
N ALA A 39 -11.44 -5.17 -2.08
CA ALA A 39 -11.79 -6.49 -1.56
C ALA A 39 -13.22 -6.94 -1.91
N ALA A 40 -14.16 -6.03 -2.09
CA ALA A 40 -15.53 -6.38 -2.45
C ALA A 40 -15.62 -7.16 -3.79
N CYS A 41 -14.72 -6.85 -4.74
CA CYS A 41 -14.64 -7.55 -6.02
C CYS A 41 -13.50 -8.58 -6.02
N HIS A 42 -12.29 -8.19 -5.58
CA HIS A 42 -11.10 -9.04 -5.68
C HIS A 42 -10.92 -10.02 -4.52
N GLY A 43 -11.79 -9.97 -3.51
CA GLY A 43 -11.71 -10.85 -2.33
C GLY A 43 -10.73 -10.35 -1.28
N ALA A 44 -10.90 -10.82 -0.04
CA ALA A 44 -10.06 -10.42 1.09
C ALA A 44 -8.58 -10.83 0.93
N LYS A 45 -8.33 -11.84 0.09
CA LYS A 45 -6.98 -12.35 -0.21
C LYS A 45 -6.48 -11.96 -1.60
N GLY A 46 -7.26 -11.27 -2.41
CA GLY A 46 -6.90 -10.85 -3.75
C GLY A 46 -7.11 -11.90 -4.84
N GLN A 47 -7.83 -12.98 -4.58
CA GLN A 47 -7.99 -14.14 -5.48
C GLN A 47 -9.14 -14.01 -6.49
N GLY A 48 -9.78 -12.83 -6.57
CA GLY A 48 -10.91 -12.59 -7.48
C GLY A 48 -12.24 -13.16 -6.99
N ASP A 49 -12.31 -13.57 -5.74
CA ASP A 49 -13.45 -14.26 -5.10
C ASP A 49 -14.29 -13.36 -4.17
N GLY A 50 -14.25 -12.05 -4.40
CA GLY A 50 -15.02 -11.09 -3.61
C GLY A 50 -16.54 -11.29 -3.73
N GLU A 51 -17.28 -10.76 -2.76
CA GLU A 51 -18.75 -10.88 -2.70
C GLU A 51 -19.43 -10.40 -3.98
N LEU A 52 -18.90 -9.34 -4.60
CA LEU A 52 -19.43 -8.80 -5.85
C LEU A 52 -18.98 -9.57 -7.10
N ALA A 53 -17.97 -10.45 -7.02
CA ALA A 53 -17.41 -11.15 -8.19
C ALA A 53 -18.47 -11.93 -8.97
N GLN A 54 -19.38 -12.60 -8.27
CA GLN A 54 -20.46 -13.40 -8.87
C GLN A 54 -21.49 -12.58 -9.66
N HIS A 55 -21.55 -11.27 -9.45
CA HIS A 55 -22.47 -10.35 -10.12
C HIS A 55 -21.84 -9.64 -11.32
N LEU A 56 -20.55 -9.88 -11.58
CA LEU A 56 -19.83 -9.25 -12.67
C LEU A 56 -19.87 -10.13 -13.91
N PHE A 57 -20.00 -9.50 -15.08
CA PHE A 57 -19.97 -10.20 -16.36
C PHE A 57 -18.66 -10.94 -16.61
N LYS A 58 -17.54 -10.36 -16.16
CA LYS A 58 -16.20 -10.95 -16.19
C LYS A 58 -15.68 -11.08 -14.76
N PRO A 59 -15.22 -12.26 -14.34
CA PRO A 59 -14.62 -12.42 -13.02
C PRO A 59 -13.44 -11.47 -12.82
N PRO A 60 -13.30 -10.88 -11.62
CA PRO A 60 -12.12 -10.09 -11.29
C PRO A 60 -10.85 -10.93 -11.40
N ALA A 61 -9.74 -10.29 -11.78
CA ALA A 61 -8.45 -10.96 -11.85
C ALA A 61 -8.00 -11.41 -10.45
N ASP A 62 -7.28 -12.54 -10.41
CA ASP A 62 -6.49 -12.96 -9.27
C ASP A 62 -5.27 -12.04 -9.16
N LEU A 63 -5.27 -11.17 -8.15
CA LEU A 63 -4.21 -10.19 -7.92
C LEU A 63 -2.97 -10.81 -7.25
N THR A 64 -3.05 -12.07 -6.80
CA THR A 64 -1.89 -12.78 -6.22
C THR A 64 -0.99 -13.42 -7.28
N ALA A 65 -1.47 -13.53 -8.51
CA ALA A 65 -0.78 -14.16 -9.64
C ALA A 65 -0.18 -13.14 -10.63
N LEU A 66 -0.12 -11.85 -10.29
CA LEU A 66 0.37 -10.82 -11.20
C LEU A 66 1.85 -10.98 -11.55
N SER A 67 2.68 -11.32 -10.57
CA SER A 67 4.11 -11.58 -10.81
C SER A 67 4.33 -12.82 -11.69
N GLU A 68 3.62 -13.91 -11.40
CA GLU A 68 3.70 -15.14 -12.20
C GLU A 68 3.31 -14.88 -13.66
N SER A 69 2.21 -14.16 -13.86
CA SER A 69 1.71 -13.80 -15.20
C SER A 69 2.63 -12.85 -15.96
N ASN A 70 3.58 -12.19 -15.26
CA ASN A 70 4.55 -11.24 -15.81
C ASN A 70 6.00 -11.77 -15.75
N GLY A 71 6.18 -13.08 -15.86
CA GLY A 71 7.51 -13.67 -15.93
C GLY A 71 8.30 -13.66 -14.61
N GLY A 72 7.59 -13.55 -13.47
CA GLY A 72 8.18 -13.60 -12.13
C GLY A 72 8.45 -12.21 -11.52
N GLU A 73 8.20 -11.13 -12.25
CA GLU A 73 8.38 -9.76 -11.79
C GLU A 73 7.02 -9.07 -11.59
N PHE A 74 6.86 -8.37 -10.46
CA PHE A 74 5.62 -7.63 -10.20
C PHE A 74 5.49 -6.42 -11.14
N PRO A 75 4.42 -6.35 -11.97
CA PRO A 75 4.28 -5.32 -12.99
C PRO A 75 3.78 -4.00 -12.41
N ARG A 76 4.56 -3.39 -11.51
CA ARG A 76 4.18 -2.23 -10.69
C ARG A 76 3.60 -1.08 -11.50
N ASN A 77 4.25 -0.68 -12.58
CA ASN A 77 3.80 0.44 -13.42
C ASN A 77 2.45 0.16 -14.07
N TYR A 78 2.26 -1.06 -14.57
CA TYR A 78 0.99 -1.50 -15.14
C TYR A 78 -0.12 -1.51 -14.10
N VAL A 79 0.15 -2.02 -12.90
CA VAL A 79 -0.81 -2.08 -11.79
C VAL A 79 -1.26 -0.67 -11.39
N ILE A 80 -0.32 0.25 -11.19
CA ILE A 80 -0.63 1.64 -10.83
C ILE A 80 -1.43 2.32 -11.94
N SER A 81 -1.01 2.19 -13.20
CA SER A 81 -1.73 2.77 -14.34
C SER A 81 -3.14 2.21 -14.52
N THR A 82 -3.33 0.92 -14.19
CA THR A 82 -4.65 0.27 -14.22
C THR A 82 -5.56 0.82 -13.13
N MET A 83 -5.06 0.96 -11.90
CA MET A 83 -5.80 1.54 -10.79
C MET A 83 -6.12 3.01 -11.02
N ASP A 84 -5.18 3.76 -11.54
CA ASP A 84 -5.36 5.17 -11.87
C ASP A 84 -6.43 5.39 -12.95
N GLY A 85 -6.49 4.51 -13.94
CA GLY A 85 -7.40 4.58 -15.09
C GLY A 85 -6.71 4.88 -16.42
N PHE A 86 -5.39 5.09 -16.44
CA PHE A 86 -4.63 5.37 -17.67
C PHE A 86 -4.47 4.15 -18.57
N ALA A 87 -4.18 2.97 -17.97
CA ALA A 87 -3.99 1.73 -18.73
C ALA A 87 -5.26 0.89 -18.70
N ARG A 88 -6.22 1.25 -19.53
CA ARG A 88 -7.41 0.44 -19.78
C ARG A 88 -7.27 -0.30 -21.10
N GLY A 89 -6.39 -1.30 -21.11
CA GLY A 89 -6.31 -2.23 -22.22
C GLY A 89 -7.55 -3.15 -22.27
N GLU A 90 -7.63 -4.00 -23.32
CA GLU A 90 -8.70 -4.98 -23.53
C GLU A 90 -8.89 -5.95 -22.34
N HIS A 91 -7.92 -6.02 -21.45
CA HIS A 91 -7.93 -6.90 -20.27
C HIS A 91 -8.66 -6.30 -19.06
N VAL A 92 -8.84 -4.97 -19.02
CA VAL A 92 -9.58 -4.33 -17.92
C VAL A 92 -11.03 -4.22 -18.35
N SER A 93 -11.90 -5.00 -17.70
CA SER A 93 -13.33 -4.87 -17.90
C SER A 93 -13.76 -3.48 -17.45
N GLY A 94 -14.63 -2.80 -18.22
CA GLY A 94 -15.19 -1.50 -17.86
C GLY A 94 -15.91 -1.46 -16.50
N THR A 95 -15.92 -2.57 -15.77
CA THR A 95 -16.53 -2.73 -14.45
C THR A 95 -15.62 -2.30 -13.32
N MET A 96 -14.26 -2.32 -13.51
CA MET A 96 -13.33 -1.83 -12.50
C MET A 96 -13.36 -0.30 -12.45
N PRO A 97 -13.61 0.32 -11.29
CA PRO A 97 -13.60 1.79 -11.15
C PRO A 97 -12.22 2.39 -11.41
N GLU A 98 -12.18 3.65 -11.76
CA GLU A 98 -10.96 4.47 -11.79
C GLU A 98 -10.73 5.07 -10.41
N PHE A 99 -9.52 4.89 -9.88
CA PHE A 99 -9.19 5.33 -8.54
C PHE A 99 -8.29 6.56 -8.51
N GLY A 100 -7.81 7.05 -9.66
CA GLY A 100 -6.91 8.19 -9.74
C GLY A 100 -7.47 9.44 -9.04
N GLU A 101 -8.70 9.82 -9.34
CA GLU A 101 -9.36 10.95 -8.67
C GLU A 101 -9.78 10.61 -7.24
N LYS A 102 -10.37 9.42 -7.03
CA LYS A 102 -10.88 8.98 -5.72
C LYS A 102 -9.79 8.86 -4.66
N LEU A 103 -8.61 8.42 -5.07
CA LEU A 103 -7.44 8.23 -4.22
C LEU A 103 -6.38 9.31 -4.47
N ALA A 104 -6.78 10.45 -5.02
CA ALA A 104 -5.90 11.60 -5.12
C ALA A 104 -5.42 12.04 -3.73
N GLY A 105 -4.23 12.62 -3.68
CA GLY A 105 -3.63 13.06 -2.41
C GLY A 105 -2.21 13.52 -2.60
N ARG A 106 -1.40 13.45 -1.54
CA ARG A 106 0.03 13.73 -1.63
C ARG A 106 0.68 12.82 -2.68
N THR A 107 1.52 13.40 -3.52
CA THR A 107 2.29 12.65 -4.53
C THR A 107 3.68 12.29 -4.00
N VAL A 108 4.17 11.15 -4.43
CA VAL A 108 5.56 10.71 -4.27
C VAL A 108 6.18 10.49 -5.63
N ILE A 109 7.49 10.60 -5.73
CA ILE A 109 8.21 10.34 -6.98
C ILE A 109 8.50 8.85 -7.08
N MET A 110 7.80 8.16 -7.99
CA MET A 110 8.05 6.75 -8.29
C MET A 110 9.05 6.61 -9.43
N GLN A 111 10.04 5.72 -9.28
CA GLN A 111 10.98 5.39 -10.35
C GLN A 111 10.33 4.39 -11.31
N THR A 112 10.23 4.74 -12.58
CA THR A 112 9.58 3.90 -13.62
C THR A 112 10.54 3.01 -14.40
N GLY A 113 11.82 2.96 -13.98
CA GLY A 113 12.83 2.09 -14.60
C GLY A 113 13.58 2.71 -15.79
N ASP A 114 13.09 3.82 -16.31
CA ASP A 114 13.72 4.62 -17.39
C ASP A 114 14.60 5.77 -16.86
N GLY A 115 14.78 5.83 -15.55
CA GLY A 115 15.50 6.92 -14.87
C GLY A 115 14.68 8.20 -14.71
N ILE A 116 13.42 8.20 -15.14
CA ILE A 116 12.49 9.32 -14.98
C ILE A 116 11.60 9.07 -13.77
N GLY A 117 11.61 10.01 -12.81
CA GLY A 117 10.71 9.96 -11.68
C GLY A 117 9.31 10.47 -12.05
N THR A 118 8.29 9.66 -11.84
CA THR A 118 6.90 10.02 -12.13
C THR A 118 6.17 10.41 -10.85
N PRO A 119 5.61 11.64 -10.75
CA PRO A 119 4.75 12.01 -9.63
C PRO A 119 3.51 11.11 -9.60
N THR A 120 3.35 10.35 -8.52
CA THR A 120 2.29 9.35 -8.38
C THR A 120 1.56 9.56 -7.04
N PRO A 121 0.22 9.47 -7.00
CA PRO A 121 -0.52 9.55 -5.74
C PRO A 121 -0.04 8.51 -4.73
N ALA A 122 0.34 8.95 -3.53
CA ALA A 122 0.84 8.08 -2.47
C ALA A 122 -0.12 6.91 -2.13
N PRO A 123 -1.46 7.06 -2.15
CA PRO A 123 -2.37 5.94 -1.96
C PRO A 123 -2.26 4.85 -3.03
N LEU A 124 -2.02 5.21 -4.30
CA LEU A 124 -1.84 4.22 -5.38
C LEU A 124 -0.52 3.48 -5.24
N VAL A 125 0.54 4.15 -4.80
CA VAL A 125 1.83 3.50 -4.50
C VAL A 125 1.68 2.53 -3.33
N ALA A 126 1.02 2.94 -2.24
CA ALA A 126 0.76 2.09 -1.08
C ALA A 126 -0.08 0.85 -1.44
N LEU A 127 -1.08 0.99 -2.31
CA LEU A 127 -1.84 -0.14 -2.85
C LEU A 127 -0.96 -1.08 -3.66
N ALA A 128 -0.09 -0.56 -4.53
CA ALA A 128 0.83 -1.38 -5.31
C ALA A 128 1.82 -2.14 -4.41
N ASP A 129 2.35 -1.50 -3.35
CA ASP A 129 3.21 -2.14 -2.36
C ASP A 129 2.49 -3.29 -1.64
N TYR A 130 1.24 -3.08 -1.25
CA TYR A 130 0.43 -4.14 -0.66
C TYR A 130 0.18 -5.29 -1.63
N LEU A 131 -0.20 -5.00 -2.87
CA LEU A 131 -0.43 -6.04 -3.90
C LEU A 131 0.85 -6.83 -4.20
N GLU A 132 2.01 -6.18 -4.25
CA GLU A 132 3.28 -6.87 -4.40
C GLU A 132 3.59 -7.79 -3.21
N SER A 133 3.24 -7.37 -2.00
CA SER A 133 3.47 -8.15 -0.78
C SER A 133 2.64 -9.44 -0.69
N ILE A 134 1.52 -9.52 -1.41
CA ILE A 134 0.62 -10.68 -1.42
C ILE A 134 0.81 -11.59 -2.64
N GLN A 135 1.84 -11.37 -3.46
CA GLN A 135 2.10 -12.25 -4.60
C GLN A 135 2.38 -13.68 -4.15
N ALA A 136 1.82 -14.66 -4.89
CA ALA A 136 2.15 -16.06 -4.72
C ALA A 136 3.66 -16.28 -4.95
N LYS A 137 4.25 -17.15 -4.12
CA LYS A 137 5.69 -17.51 -4.20
C LYS A 137 5.88 -18.75 -5.05
#